data_45117f93cdfa37c83d338aa7a3973056
#
_entry.id   45117f93cdfa37c83d338aa7a3973056
#
_cell.length_a   1.000
_cell.length_b   1.000
_cell.length_c   1.000
_cell.angle_alpha   90.00
_cell.angle_beta   90.00
_cell.angle_gamma   90.00
#
_symmetry.space_group_name_H-M   'P 1'
#
loop_
_entity.id
_entity.type
_entity.pdbx_description
1 polymer ?
#
loop_
_entity_poly.entity_id
_entity_poly.type
_entity_poly.pdbx_seq_one_letter_code
_entity_poly.pdbx_strand_id
1 'polypeptide(L)'
;MGMSLTQTNFYSLLFLSLSSLILLLQIGLVLLQFRKQKENRRTPLHILSGVRVAQVMNDTPAASPKDTLEAVQEIMFAREVFALPVLDEEGELAGLISMSDITQIERSERGNVEVSAVYSRDVKCAFPDQTMHEVVERMREFHLANFPVVSRRDEKQLLGMITKADIMLAYRKMALELSL
;
A
#
# COMPACT_ATOMS: atom_id res chain seq x y z
N MET A 1 -50.76 51.35 -23.17
CA MET A 1 -50.62 50.22 -24.13
C MET A 1 -50.17 49.01 -23.27
N GLY A 2 -51.14 48.26 -22.71
CA GLY A 2 -50.88 47.21 -21.72
C GLY A 2 -50.62 45.88 -22.43
N MET A 3 -49.46 45.31 -22.18
CA MET A 3 -49.21 43.90 -22.54
C MET A 3 -50.22 43.04 -21.77
N SER A 4 -50.88 42.11 -22.45
CA SER A 4 -51.91 41.28 -21.84
C SER A 4 -51.26 40.34 -20.82
N LEU A 5 -51.93 40.10 -19.70
CA LEU A 5 -51.50 39.25 -18.60
C LEU A 5 -51.09 37.82 -19.09
N THR A 6 -51.62 37.35 -20.18
CA THR A 6 -51.30 36.09 -20.83
C THR A 6 -49.91 36.09 -21.49
N GLN A 7 -49.44 37.19 -22.05
CA GLN A 7 -48.12 37.33 -22.65
C GLN A 7 -47.01 37.34 -21.58
N THR A 8 -47.26 38.02 -20.44
CA THR A 8 -46.30 38.08 -19.36
C THR A 8 -46.09 36.69 -18.71
N ASN A 9 -47.16 35.91 -18.54
CA ASN A 9 -47.07 34.55 -18.03
C ASN A 9 -46.34 33.60 -18.98
N PHE A 10 -46.51 33.77 -20.31
CA PHE A 10 -45.82 32.95 -21.28
C PHE A 10 -44.30 33.18 -21.23
N TYR A 11 -43.84 34.42 -21.20
CA TYR A 11 -42.40 34.72 -21.14
C TYR A 11 -41.76 34.30 -19.80
N SER A 12 -42.47 34.40 -18.69
CA SER A 12 -41.97 33.93 -17.39
C SER A 12 -41.83 32.41 -17.35
N LEU A 13 -42.74 31.63 -17.90
CA LEU A 13 -42.64 30.20 -18.03
C LEU A 13 -41.51 29.78 -18.98
N LEU A 14 -41.32 30.50 -20.09
CA LEU A 14 -40.21 30.25 -21.00
C LEU A 14 -38.85 30.53 -20.36
N PHE A 15 -38.76 31.58 -19.55
CA PHE A 15 -37.54 31.95 -18.82
C PHE A 15 -37.19 30.93 -17.72
N LEU A 16 -38.19 30.43 -16.99
CA LEU A 16 -38.03 29.37 -16.00
C LEU A 16 -37.59 28.04 -16.63
N SER A 17 -38.13 27.68 -17.80
CA SER A 17 -37.73 26.46 -18.49
C SER A 17 -36.29 26.57 -19.04
N LEU A 18 -35.91 27.74 -19.56
CA LEU A 18 -34.56 27.97 -20.08
C LEU A 18 -33.52 27.98 -18.98
N SER A 19 -33.83 28.60 -17.83
CA SER A 19 -32.91 28.60 -16.66
C SER A 19 -32.73 27.21 -16.06
N SER A 20 -33.76 26.36 -16.01
CA SER A 20 -33.64 24.98 -15.55
C SER A 20 -32.84 24.14 -16.52
N LEU A 21 -32.95 24.35 -17.84
CA LEU A 21 -32.15 23.66 -18.83
C LEU A 21 -30.65 24.03 -18.72
N ILE A 22 -30.36 25.32 -18.50
CA ILE A 22 -28.97 25.80 -18.29
C ILE A 22 -28.39 25.18 -17.01
N LEU A 23 -29.16 25.11 -15.94
CA LEU A 23 -28.74 24.50 -14.69
C LEU A 23 -28.42 23.01 -14.86
N LEU A 24 -29.27 22.27 -15.59
CA LEU A 24 -29.04 20.85 -15.89
C LEU A 24 -27.78 20.64 -16.75
N LEU A 25 -27.53 21.51 -17.71
CA LEU A 25 -26.32 21.50 -18.54
C LEU A 25 -25.06 21.77 -17.69
N GLN A 26 -25.12 22.73 -16.76
CA GLN A 26 -24.02 23.04 -15.84
C GLN A 26 -23.73 21.86 -14.91
N ILE A 27 -24.76 21.24 -14.34
CA ILE A 27 -24.62 20.04 -13.50
C ILE A 27 -24.00 18.90 -14.33
N GLY A 28 -24.48 18.68 -15.55
CA GLY A 28 -23.92 17.69 -16.47
C GLY A 28 -22.45 17.93 -16.78
N LEU A 29 -22.07 19.18 -17.04
CA LEU A 29 -20.67 19.57 -17.29
C LEU A 29 -19.79 19.33 -16.06
N VAL A 30 -20.26 19.69 -14.88
CA VAL A 30 -19.57 19.46 -13.60
C VAL A 30 -19.41 17.96 -13.36
N LEU A 31 -20.45 17.15 -13.57
CA LEU A 31 -20.37 15.70 -13.43
C LEU A 31 -19.40 15.07 -14.44
N LEU A 32 -19.35 15.57 -15.68
CA LEU A 32 -18.37 15.15 -16.68
C LEU A 32 -16.94 15.53 -16.28
N GLN A 33 -16.74 16.72 -15.70
CA GLN A 33 -15.44 17.14 -15.17
C GLN A 33 -15.02 16.25 -13.99
N PHE A 34 -15.94 15.93 -13.06
CA PHE A 34 -15.66 14.99 -11.97
C PHE A 34 -15.35 13.58 -12.47
N ARG A 35 -16.05 13.08 -13.49
CA ARG A 35 -15.72 11.79 -14.13
C ARG A 35 -14.33 11.82 -14.77
N LYS A 36 -14.02 12.86 -15.54
CA LYS A 36 -12.72 13.03 -16.21
C LYS A 36 -11.58 13.18 -15.20
N GLN A 37 -11.85 13.85 -14.06
CA GLN A 37 -10.89 13.98 -12.97
C GLN A 37 -10.70 12.67 -12.20
N LYS A 38 -11.73 11.83 -12.11
CA LYS A 38 -11.64 10.47 -11.54
C LYS A 38 -10.89 9.50 -12.48
N GLU A 39 -11.03 9.64 -13.79
CA GLU A 39 -10.25 8.88 -14.78
C GLU A 39 -8.79 9.37 -14.88
N ASN A 40 -8.55 10.66 -14.71
CA ASN A 40 -7.20 11.25 -14.74
C ASN A 40 -6.44 11.08 -13.40
N ARG A 41 -7.09 10.63 -12.34
CA ARG A 41 -6.48 9.95 -11.22
C ARG A 41 -6.20 8.49 -11.63
N ARG A 42 -5.47 8.28 -12.72
CA ARG A 42 -4.67 7.09 -12.91
C ARG A 42 -3.75 7.08 -11.71
N THR A 43 -4.15 6.30 -10.73
CA THR A 43 -3.46 6.17 -9.45
C THR A 43 -1.98 5.96 -9.75
N PRO A 44 -1.08 6.59 -9.00
CA PRO A 44 0.37 6.34 -9.09
C PRO A 44 0.74 4.86 -9.21
N LEU A 45 -0.10 4.00 -8.68
CA LEU A 45 -0.04 2.55 -8.72
C LEU A 45 0.03 1.93 -10.14
N HIS A 46 -0.52 2.58 -11.18
CA HIS A 46 -0.42 2.02 -12.54
C HIS A 46 1.03 2.01 -13.06
N ILE A 47 1.85 2.94 -12.58
CA ILE A 47 3.29 2.99 -12.90
C ILE A 47 3.99 1.72 -12.35
N LEU A 48 3.53 1.22 -11.21
CA LEU A 48 4.10 0.05 -10.55
C LEU A 48 3.69 -1.29 -11.19
N SER A 49 2.74 -1.29 -12.14
CA SER A 49 2.33 -2.53 -12.83
C SER A 49 3.43 -3.11 -13.74
N GLY A 50 4.38 -2.28 -14.16
CA GLY A 50 5.54 -2.69 -14.97
C GLY A 50 6.73 -3.17 -14.14
N VAL A 51 6.72 -3.01 -12.81
CA VAL A 51 7.84 -3.35 -11.93
C VAL A 51 7.55 -4.65 -11.20
N ARG A 52 8.52 -5.57 -11.24
CA ARG A 52 8.44 -6.85 -10.52
C ARG A 52 9.06 -6.72 -9.13
N VAL A 53 8.55 -7.52 -8.19
CA VAL A 53 9.07 -7.62 -6.83
C VAL A 53 10.58 -7.93 -6.83
N ALA A 54 11.03 -8.85 -7.68
CA ALA A 54 12.44 -9.21 -7.83
C ALA A 54 13.39 -8.03 -8.15
N GLN A 55 12.87 -6.93 -8.71
CA GLN A 55 13.65 -5.74 -9.06
C GLN A 55 13.80 -4.75 -7.90
N VAL A 56 13.00 -4.92 -6.85
CA VAL A 56 12.85 -3.94 -5.76
C VAL A 56 13.08 -4.56 -4.39
N MET A 57 12.84 -5.88 -4.25
CA MET A 57 13.07 -6.57 -2.99
C MET A 57 14.52 -6.41 -2.53
N ASN A 58 14.70 -6.33 -1.22
CA ASN A 58 16.00 -6.20 -0.60
C ASN A 58 16.34 -7.46 0.19
N ASP A 59 17.63 -7.73 0.27
CA ASP A 59 18.17 -8.66 1.24
C ASP A 59 18.01 -8.05 2.65
N THR A 60 17.65 -8.88 3.62
CA THR A 60 17.42 -8.44 4.99
C THR A 60 17.98 -9.47 5.97
N PRO A 61 18.50 -9.04 7.12
CA PRO A 61 18.83 -9.98 8.16
C PRO A 61 17.59 -10.73 8.62
N ALA A 62 17.77 -11.94 9.06
CA ALA A 62 16.74 -12.77 9.67
C ALA A 62 16.97 -12.92 11.16
N ALA A 63 15.90 -13.12 11.92
CA ALA A 63 15.93 -13.51 13.32
C ALA A 63 15.79 -15.04 13.44
N SER A 64 16.35 -15.59 14.51
CA SER A 64 16.09 -16.96 14.94
C SER A 64 14.98 -16.99 15.99
N PRO A 65 14.16 -18.06 16.07
CA PRO A 65 13.23 -18.24 17.18
C PRO A 65 13.87 -18.19 18.57
N LYS A 66 15.17 -18.49 18.68
CA LYS A 66 15.96 -18.51 19.91
C LYS A 66 16.61 -17.16 20.26
N ASP A 67 16.58 -16.19 19.35
CA ASP A 67 17.10 -14.85 19.62
C ASP A 67 16.25 -14.17 20.70
N THR A 68 16.86 -13.31 21.50
CA THR A 68 16.12 -12.46 22.44
C THR A 68 15.49 -11.27 21.70
N LEU A 69 14.38 -10.76 22.24
CA LEU A 69 13.73 -9.57 21.65
C LEU A 69 14.63 -8.34 21.69
N GLU A 70 15.51 -8.23 22.69
CA GLU A 70 16.50 -7.15 22.79
C GLU A 70 17.49 -7.22 21.62
N ALA A 71 18.08 -8.39 21.37
CA ALA A 71 19.02 -8.59 20.25
C ALA A 71 18.38 -8.29 18.89
N VAL A 72 17.15 -8.77 18.68
CA VAL A 72 16.40 -8.49 17.45
C VAL A 72 16.07 -7.01 17.30
N GLN A 73 15.71 -6.34 18.37
CA GLN A 73 15.48 -4.89 18.38
C GLN A 73 16.74 -4.11 18.01
N GLU A 74 17.91 -4.50 18.50
CA GLU A 74 19.19 -3.89 18.15
C GLU A 74 19.49 -4.06 16.66
N ILE A 75 19.24 -5.24 16.08
CA ILE A 75 19.39 -5.49 14.65
C ILE A 75 18.44 -4.57 13.85
N MET A 76 17.17 -4.46 14.28
CA MET A 76 16.19 -3.59 13.61
C MET A 76 16.63 -2.13 13.62
N PHE A 77 17.15 -1.62 14.73
CA PHE A 77 17.67 -0.25 14.82
C PHE A 77 18.92 -0.05 13.97
N ALA A 78 19.88 -0.97 14.03
CA ALA A 78 21.13 -0.87 13.28
C ALA A 78 20.92 -0.93 11.76
N ARG A 79 19.86 -1.59 11.31
CA ARG A 79 19.51 -1.75 9.88
C ARG A 79 18.38 -0.83 9.42
N GLU A 80 17.83 -0.02 10.31
CA GLU A 80 16.69 0.89 10.03
C GLU A 80 15.47 0.15 9.46
N VAL A 81 15.21 -1.08 9.94
CA VAL A 81 14.08 -1.90 9.55
C VAL A 81 13.10 -2.10 10.70
N PHE A 82 11.83 -2.31 10.39
CA PHE A 82 10.76 -2.45 11.39
C PHE A 82 10.19 -3.85 11.49
N ALA A 83 10.67 -4.77 10.67
CA ALA A 83 10.31 -6.19 10.73
C ALA A 83 11.45 -7.03 10.19
N LEU A 84 11.60 -8.24 10.74
CA LEU A 84 12.54 -9.24 10.26
C LEU A 84 11.81 -10.57 10.01
N PRO A 85 12.18 -11.30 8.95
CA PRO A 85 11.76 -12.68 8.80
C PRO A 85 12.39 -13.52 9.91
N VAL A 86 11.66 -14.51 10.38
CA VAL A 86 12.15 -15.50 11.36
C VAL A 86 12.42 -16.79 10.60
N LEU A 87 13.65 -17.27 10.68
CA LEU A 87 14.08 -18.54 10.08
C LEU A 87 14.28 -19.58 11.17
N ASP A 88 13.84 -20.81 10.91
CA ASP A 88 14.09 -21.94 11.79
C ASP A 88 15.52 -22.50 11.68
N GLU A 89 15.78 -23.62 12.34
CA GLU A 89 17.12 -24.25 12.35
C GLU A 89 17.51 -24.83 10.97
N GLU A 90 16.54 -25.15 10.13
CA GLU A 90 16.72 -25.59 8.76
C GLU A 90 16.95 -24.41 7.78
N GLY A 91 16.81 -23.16 8.27
CA GLY A 91 16.90 -21.95 7.45
C GLY A 91 15.63 -21.67 6.64
N GLU A 92 14.52 -22.31 6.98
CA GLU A 92 13.22 -22.11 6.38
C GLU A 92 12.44 -20.96 7.03
N LEU A 93 11.60 -20.28 6.26
CA LEU A 93 10.76 -19.19 6.79
C LEU A 93 9.71 -19.73 7.78
N ALA A 94 9.92 -19.46 9.05
CA ALA A 94 9.02 -19.84 10.16
C ALA A 94 8.00 -18.75 10.47
N GLY A 95 8.30 -17.48 10.16
CA GLY A 95 7.41 -16.39 10.47
C GLY A 95 7.98 -15.00 10.25
N LEU A 96 7.36 -14.01 10.88
CA LEU A 96 7.76 -12.61 10.86
C LEU A 96 7.68 -12.03 12.28
N ILE A 97 8.69 -11.25 12.66
CA ILE A 97 8.65 -10.43 13.87
C ILE A 97 8.74 -8.96 13.51
N SER A 98 7.91 -8.13 14.13
CA SER A 98 7.88 -6.68 13.92
C SER A 98 8.23 -5.91 15.18
N MET A 99 8.60 -4.63 15.02
CA MET A 99 8.81 -3.72 16.15
C MET A 99 7.56 -3.61 17.03
N SER A 100 6.36 -3.73 16.45
CA SER A 100 5.10 -3.72 17.19
C SER A 100 4.99 -4.90 18.15
N ASP A 101 5.45 -6.08 17.75
CA ASP A 101 5.43 -7.29 18.59
C ASP A 101 6.41 -7.11 19.77
N ILE A 102 7.59 -6.59 19.50
CA ILE A 102 8.62 -6.33 20.52
C ILE A 102 8.15 -5.29 21.55
N THR A 103 7.49 -4.23 21.09
CA THR A 103 7.07 -3.13 21.97
C THR A 103 5.91 -3.48 22.90
N GLN A 104 5.22 -4.59 22.68
CA GLN A 104 4.23 -5.12 23.63
C GLN A 104 4.87 -5.70 24.91
N ILE A 105 6.16 -6.04 24.85
CA ILE A 105 6.90 -6.56 25.98
C ILE A 105 7.65 -5.42 26.66
N GLU A 106 7.59 -5.36 28.00
CA GLU A 106 8.31 -4.38 28.82
C GLU A 106 9.80 -4.41 28.49
N ARG A 107 10.41 -3.21 28.38
CA ARG A 107 11.80 -3.08 27.94
C ARG A 107 12.78 -3.89 28.82
N SER A 108 12.55 -3.93 30.12
CA SER A 108 13.37 -4.67 31.10
C SER A 108 13.31 -6.19 30.92
N GLU A 109 12.31 -6.71 30.23
CA GLU A 109 12.11 -8.15 30.05
C GLU A 109 12.61 -8.66 28.70
N ARG A 110 12.83 -7.76 27.70
CA ARG A 110 13.17 -8.14 26.33
C ARG A 110 14.44 -8.96 26.19
N GLY A 111 15.39 -8.80 27.11
CA GLY A 111 16.61 -9.62 27.17
C GLY A 111 16.39 -11.07 27.62
N ASN A 112 15.23 -11.36 28.24
CA ASN A 112 14.88 -12.69 28.74
C ASN A 112 13.75 -13.36 27.94
N VAL A 113 13.13 -12.66 26.97
CA VAL A 113 12.03 -13.19 26.14
C VAL A 113 12.58 -13.52 24.77
N GLU A 114 12.38 -14.75 24.34
CA GLU A 114 12.75 -15.20 23.00
C GLU A 114 11.73 -14.77 21.94
N VAL A 115 12.19 -14.63 20.69
CA VAL A 115 11.36 -14.39 19.49
C VAL A 115 10.26 -15.44 19.37
N SER A 116 10.55 -16.69 19.74
CA SER A 116 9.62 -17.83 19.70
C SER A 116 8.29 -17.57 20.40
N ALA A 117 8.27 -16.69 21.42
CA ALA A 117 7.10 -16.36 22.22
C ALA A 117 6.14 -15.37 21.54
N VAL A 118 6.63 -14.54 20.58
CA VAL A 118 5.84 -13.38 20.07
C VAL A 118 5.72 -13.28 18.56
N TYR A 119 6.59 -13.93 17.77
CA TYR A 119 6.54 -13.79 16.31
C TYR A 119 5.27 -14.36 15.69
N SER A 120 4.82 -13.77 14.60
CA SER A 120 3.67 -14.23 13.83
C SER A 120 4.06 -15.38 12.91
N ARG A 121 3.32 -16.51 12.97
CA ARG A 121 3.51 -17.68 12.10
C ARG A 121 2.65 -17.62 10.84
N ASP A 122 1.48 -16.97 10.90
CA ASP A 122 0.63 -16.75 9.71
C ASP A 122 1.13 -15.52 8.95
N VAL A 123 2.11 -15.74 8.08
CA VAL A 123 2.77 -14.67 7.32
C VAL A 123 2.22 -14.64 5.89
N LYS A 124 1.85 -13.46 5.43
CA LYS A 124 1.52 -13.24 4.03
C LYS A 124 2.79 -12.92 3.26
N CYS A 125 3.14 -13.79 2.32
CA CYS A 125 4.35 -13.68 1.51
C CYS A 125 4.06 -13.05 0.13
N ALA A 126 5.08 -12.47 -0.48
CA ALA A 126 5.10 -12.07 -1.88
C ALA A 126 5.98 -13.02 -2.69
N PHE A 127 5.85 -12.97 -4.02
CA PHE A 127 6.66 -13.75 -4.94
C PHE A 127 7.44 -12.83 -5.89
N PRO A 128 8.64 -13.24 -6.35
CA PRO A 128 9.51 -12.40 -7.18
C PRO A 128 8.87 -11.92 -8.48
N ASP A 129 7.99 -12.72 -9.06
CA ASP A 129 7.32 -12.48 -10.34
C ASP A 129 6.04 -11.62 -10.22
N GLN A 130 5.57 -11.36 -9.01
CA GLN A 130 4.46 -10.45 -8.78
C GLN A 130 4.83 -9.01 -9.17
N THR A 131 3.82 -8.25 -9.60
CA THR A 131 3.99 -6.81 -9.82
C THR A 131 3.95 -6.05 -8.49
N MET A 132 4.62 -4.92 -8.44
CA MET A 132 4.54 -4.03 -7.27
C MET A 132 3.13 -3.52 -7.03
N HIS A 133 2.32 -3.39 -8.09
CA HIS A 133 0.91 -3.05 -7.97
C HIS A 133 0.13 -4.11 -7.17
N GLU A 134 0.29 -5.40 -7.52
CA GLU A 134 -0.35 -6.52 -6.80
C GLU A 134 0.06 -6.55 -5.32
N VAL A 135 1.33 -6.32 -5.03
CA VAL A 135 1.84 -6.29 -3.65
C VAL A 135 1.23 -5.12 -2.87
N VAL A 136 1.13 -3.92 -3.47
CA VAL A 136 0.50 -2.75 -2.83
C VAL A 136 -0.96 -3.01 -2.51
N GLU A 137 -1.72 -3.61 -3.44
CA GLU A 137 -3.12 -3.96 -3.18
C GLU A 137 -3.25 -4.96 -2.03
N ARG A 138 -2.38 -5.98 -1.97
CA ARG A 138 -2.35 -6.93 -0.87
C ARG A 138 -1.93 -6.30 0.45
N MET A 139 -0.95 -5.39 0.45
CA MET A 139 -0.55 -4.63 1.66
C MET A 139 -1.72 -3.80 2.21
N ARG A 140 -2.54 -3.24 1.31
CA ARG A 140 -3.73 -2.48 1.67
C ARG A 140 -4.83 -3.39 2.22
N GLU A 141 -5.09 -4.51 1.56
CA GLU A 141 -6.12 -5.48 1.94
C GLU A 141 -5.86 -6.07 3.34
N PHE A 142 -4.61 -6.48 3.59
CA PHE A 142 -4.21 -7.11 4.86
C PHE A 142 -3.73 -6.11 5.92
N HIS A 143 -3.71 -4.81 5.62
CA HIS A 143 -3.16 -3.75 6.50
C HIS A 143 -1.69 -4.00 6.93
N LEU A 144 -0.90 -4.62 6.07
CA LEU A 144 0.50 -4.96 6.31
C LEU A 144 1.45 -3.96 5.64
N ALA A 145 2.65 -3.82 6.23
CA ALA A 145 3.69 -2.94 5.72
C ALA A 145 4.89 -3.68 5.14
N ASN A 146 5.02 -4.97 5.45
CA ASN A 146 6.18 -5.78 5.11
C ASN A 146 5.71 -7.16 4.65
N PHE A 147 6.29 -7.65 3.55
CA PHE A 147 6.07 -9.01 3.09
C PHE A 147 7.43 -9.71 2.89
N PRO A 148 7.66 -10.88 3.49
CA PRO A 148 8.70 -11.77 3.03
C PRO A 148 8.47 -12.15 1.56
N VAL A 149 9.53 -12.18 0.79
CA VAL A 149 9.52 -12.66 -0.59
C VAL A 149 10.06 -14.07 -0.60
N VAL A 150 9.26 -15.01 -1.08
CA VAL A 150 9.59 -16.44 -1.07
C VAL A 150 9.59 -17.05 -2.46
N SER A 151 10.25 -18.17 -2.61
CA SER A 151 10.27 -18.93 -3.86
C SER A 151 8.89 -19.54 -4.14
N ARG A 152 8.41 -19.44 -5.39
CA ARG A 152 7.17 -20.16 -5.79
C ARG A 152 7.29 -21.68 -5.77
N ARG A 153 8.51 -22.20 -5.82
CA ARG A 153 8.74 -23.65 -5.78
C ARG A 153 8.73 -24.18 -4.37
N ASP A 154 9.10 -23.32 -3.44
CA ASP A 154 9.17 -23.64 -2.03
C ASP A 154 8.89 -22.35 -1.23
N GLU A 155 7.68 -22.25 -0.68
CA GLU A 155 7.25 -21.05 0.06
C GLU A 155 7.96 -20.88 1.41
N LYS A 156 8.74 -21.87 1.84
CA LYS A 156 9.61 -21.77 3.01
C LYS A 156 10.97 -21.14 2.67
N GLN A 157 11.38 -21.17 1.40
CA GLN A 157 12.62 -20.56 0.95
C GLN A 157 12.49 -19.04 0.87
N LEU A 158 13.05 -18.35 1.84
CA LEU A 158 13.14 -16.89 1.84
C LEU A 158 14.11 -16.41 0.76
N LEU A 159 13.70 -15.41 -0.02
CA LEU A 159 14.50 -14.76 -1.06
C LEU A 159 14.82 -13.29 -0.74
N GLY A 160 14.09 -12.68 0.19
CA GLY A 160 14.26 -11.29 0.59
C GLY A 160 13.01 -10.72 1.26
N MET A 161 12.94 -9.41 1.34
CA MET A 161 11.79 -8.67 1.88
C MET A 161 11.36 -7.58 0.92
N ILE A 162 10.08 -7.23 0.97
CA ILE A 162 9.52 -6.04 0.34
C ILE A 162 8.72 -5.24 1.36
N THR A 163 9.01 -3.95 1.46
CA THR A 163 8.38 -3.04 2.42
C THR A 163 7.65 -1.90 1.72
N LYS A 164 6.80 -1.18 2.45
CA LYS A 164 6.19 0.06 1.95
C LYS A 164 7.24 1.11 1.56
N ALA A 165 8.39 1.15 2.26
CA ALA A 165 9.47 2.07 1.95
C ALA A 165 10.10 1.77 0.58
N ASP A 166 10.33 0.50 0.26
CA ASP A 166 10.86 0.06 -1.04
C ASP A 166 9.92 0.43 -2.18
N ILE A 167 8.62 0.25 -1.96
CA ILE A 167 7.57 0.63 -2.93
C ILE A 167 7.60 2.13 -3.19
N MET A 168 7.68 2.94 -2.13
CA MET A 168 7.75 4.40 -2.25
C MET A 168 9.02 4.86 -2.98
N LEU A 169 10.15 4.20 -2.73
CA LEU A 169 11.40 4.49 -3.41
C LEU A 169 11.33 4.13 -4.90
N ALA A 170 10.81 2.95 -5.22
CA ALA A 170 10.59 2.51 -6.60
C ALA A 170 9.65 3.47 -7.34
N TYR A 171 8.55 3.85 -6.71
CA TYR A 171 7.61 4.83 -7.26
C TYR A 171 8.29 6.17 -7.57
N ARG A 172 9.05 6.73 -6.62
CA ARG A 172 9.77 7.99 -6.81
C ARG A 172 10.75 7.93 -7.98
N LYS A 173 11.51 6.85 -8.08
CA LYS A 173 12.48 6.63 -9.17
C LYS A 173 11.77 6.65 -10.52
N MET A 174 10.70 5.89 -10.67
CA MET A 174 9.93 5.82 -11.92
C MET A 174 9.22 7.13 -12.26
N ALA A 175 8.67 7.83 -11.25
CA ALA A 175 8.03 9.13 -11.48
C ALA A 175 9.00 10.18 -12.00
N LEU A 176 10.26 10.14 -11.55
CA LEU A 176 11.33 11.00 -12.07
C LEU A 176 11.72 10.63 -13.50
N GLU A 177 11.84 9.34 -13.82
CA GLU A 177 12.15 8.85 -15.17
C GLU A 177 11.07 9.21 -16.20
N LEU A 178 9.81 9.26 -15.77
CA LEU A 178 8.66 9.64 -16.64
C LEU A 178 8.46 11.16 -16.75
N SER A 179 9.13 11.95 -15.90
CA SER A 179 9.03 13.41 -15.89
C SER A 179 10.12 14.07 -16.74
N LEU A 180 11.07 13.28 -17.26
CA LEU A 180 12.15 13.67 -18.16
C LEU A 180 11.76 13.41 -19.62
#